data_8ac5fc1a87dd39a0d2e6a9d29c80d38c
#
_entry.id   8ac5fc1a87dd39a0d2e6a9d29c80d38c
#
_cell.length_a   1.000
_cell.length_b   1.000
_cell.length_c   1.000
_cell.angle_alpha   90.00
_cell.angle_beta   90.00
_cell.angle_gamma   90.00
#
_symmetry.space_group_name_H-M   'P 1'
#
loop_
_entity.id
_entity.type
_entity.pdbx_description
1 polymer ?
#
loop_
_entity_poly.entity_id
_entity_poly.type
_entity_poly.pdbx_seq_one_letter_code
_entity_poly.pdbx_strand_id
1 'polypeptide(L)'
;WWPVNKGPQNLYDLKLTVSVDGKECDSVKTRFGIREIVSDRKTPDKSRVFYVNGKRLFIRGTNWIPEAMLRTSDERTYAELRYSRQSGVNLLRMWGGGIAESDYFFQLCDELGLLVWQEFWMTGDTRHPHDKAVYMSNVESTVKRIRNHPSLAYYVASNESTEVTGTPELLNKLDGTRGFQMQSECEGVHDGSPYKQVNPMQHYENTASPRGSRVDGFNPEYGAPTLPTVEILREMMDEKDL
;
A
#
# COMPACT_ATOMS: atom_id res chain seq x y z
N TRP A 1 11.29 -14.74 -0.08
CA TRP A 1 10.23 -14.11 -0.87
C TRP A 1 10.76 -12.86 -1.57
N TRP A 2 10.30 -12.62 -2.80
CA TRP A 2 10.67 -11.46 -3.60
C TRP A 2 9.42 -10.79 -4.19
N PRO A 3 9.43 -9.47 -4.38
CA PRO A 3 8.38 -8.82 -5.17
C PRO A 3 8.49 -9.20 -6.65
N VAL A 4 7.41 -8.99 -7.37
CA VAL A 4 7.33 -9.23 -8.82
C VAL A 4 8.53 -8.61 -9.56
N ASN A 5 9.03 -9.30 -10.57
CA ASN A 5 10.21 -8.92 -11.38
C ASN A 5 11.56 -8.87 -10.62
N LYS A 6 11.65 -9.38 -9.39
CA LYS A 6 12.92 -9.47 -8.63
C LYS A 6 13.32 -10.90 -8.29
N GLY A 7 12.37 -11.82 -8.26
CA GLY A 7 12.58 -13.22 -7.94
C GLY A 7 11.28 -13.95 -7.65
N PRO A 8 11.36 -15.22 -7.19
CA PRO A 8 10.19 -16.03 -6.89
C PRO A 8 9.52 -15.60 -5.58
N GLN A 9 8.20 -15.77 -5.52
CA GLN A 9 7.37 -15.55 -4.34
C GLN A 9 7.33 -16.82 -3.48
N ASN A 10 8.48 -17.21 -2.92
CA ASN A 10 8.55 -18.42 -2.07
C ASN A 10 7.77 -18.20 -0.77
N LEU A 11 6.74 -19.01 -0.59
CA LEU A 11 5.93 -19.07 0.63
C LEU A 11 6.10 -20.44 1.27
N TYR A 12 6.12 -20.45 2.59
CA TYR A 12 6.30 -21.64 3.41
C TYR A 12 5.06 -21.89 4.27
N ASP A 13 4.66 -23.14 4.38
CA ASP A 13 3.55 -23.51 5.25
C ASP A 13 4.03 -23.67 6.69
N LEU A 14 3.29 -23.11 7.63
CA LEU A 14 3.45 -23.29 9.05
C LEU A 14 2.19 -23.92 9.62
N LYS A 15 2.32 -25.08 10.26
CA LYS A 15 1.27 -25.67 11.10
C LYS A 15 1.66 -25.51 12.57
N LEU A 16 0.84 -24.83 13.33
CA LEU A 16 0.92 -24.78 14.78
C LEU A 16 -0.14 -25.72 15.36
N THR A 17 0.28 -26.62 16.24
CA THR A 17 -0.61 -27.59 16.87
C THR A 17 -0.52 -27.43 18.37
N VAL A 18 -1.66 -27.39 19.03
CA VAL A 18 -1.77 -27.41 20.50
C VAL A 18 -2.21 -28.79 20.94
N SER A 19 -1.46 -29.40 21.88
CA SER A 19 -1.77 -30.71 22.43
C SER A 19 -1.82 -30.66 23.95
N VAL A 20 -2.77 -31.40 24.53
CA VAL A 20 -2.87 -31.65 25.98
C VAL A 20 -2.77 -33.13 26.21
N ASP A 21 -1.88 -33.54 27.09
CA ASP A 21 -1.59 -34.96 27.41
C ASP A 21 -1.32 -35.82 26.16
N GLY A 22 -0.59 -35.23 25.18
CA GLY A 22 -0.22 -35.91 23.93
C GLY A 22 -1.33 -36.00 22.89
N LYS A 23 -2.52 -35.48 23.17
CA LYS A 23 -3.65 -35.44 22.24
C LYS A 23 -3.80 -34.05 21.62
N GLU A 24 -3.85 -33.98 20.28
CA GLU A 24 -4.09 -32.75 19.57
C GLU A 24 -5.48 -32.18 19.93
N CYS A 25 -5.52 -30.94 20.40
CA CYS A 25 -6.74 -30.23 20.79
C CYS A 25 -7.13 -29.16 19.77
N ASP A 26 -6.13 -28.55 19.14
CA ASP A 26 -6.36 -27.49 18.14
C ASP A 26 -5.16 -27.39 17.21
N SER A 27 -5.38 -26.89 16.00
CA SER A 27 -4.30 -26.54 15.09
C SER A 27 -4.68 -25.41 14.13
N VAL A 28 -3.70 -24.58 13.80
CA VAL A 28 -3.83 -23.53 12.80
C VAL A 28 -2.76 -23.69 11.73
N LYS A 29 -3.13 -23.44 10.49
CA LYS A 29 -2.19 -23.38 9.36
C LYS A 29 -2.11 -21.95 8.85
N THR A 30 -0.92 -21.49 8.58
CA THR A 30 -0.67 -20.20 7.93
C THR A 30 0.50 -20.31 6.98
N ARG A 31 0.64 -19.33 6.09
CA ARG A 31 1.82 -19.22 5.21
C ARG A 31 2.61 -17.97 5.56
N PHE A 32 3.88 -18.00 5.32
CA PHE A 32 4.78 -16.88 5.50
C PHE A 32 5.88 -16.85 4.43
N GLY A 33 6.46 -15.69 4.22
CA GLY A 33 7.62 -15.53 3.33
C GLY A 33 8.79 -14.92 4.08
N ILE A 34 9.99 -15.39 3.80
CA ILE A 34 11.23 -14.86 4.39
C ILE A 34 11.78 -13.80 3.48
N ARG A 35 11.90 -12.58 3.98
CA ARG A 35 12.48 -11.44 3.27
C ARG A 35 12.92 -10.36 4.25
N GLU A 36 13.79 -9.48 3.79
CA GLU A 36 14.13 -8.22 4.43
C GLU A 36 13.62 -7.06 3.55
N ILE A 37 12.99 -6.06 4.15
CA ILE A 37 12.64 -4.81 3.48
C ILE A 37 13.17 -3.66 4.31
N VAL A 38 14.01 -2.84 3.72
CA VAL A 38 14.55 -1.63 4.35
C VAL A 38 14.38 -0.45 3.40
N SER A 39 14.37 0.75 3.95
CA SER A 39 14.38 1.97 3.17
C SER A 39 15.34 2.99 3.74
N ASP A 40 15.92 3.81 2.88
CA ASP A 40 16.75 4.93 3.30
C ASP A 40 16.50 6.18 2.42
N ARG A 41 17.21 7.27 2.74
CA ARG A 41 17.16 8.56 2.03
C ARG A 41 18.57 9.00 1.60
N LYS A 42 19.41 8.05 1.24
CA LYS A 42 20.81 8.31 0.85
C LYS A 42 20.95 8.68 -0.63
N THR A 43 19.93 9.30 -1.20
CA THR A 43 19.96 9.87 -2.54
C THR A 43 20.39 11.33 -2.50
N PRO A 44 20.90 11.90 -3.61
CA PRO A 44 21.32 13.32 -3.62
C PRO A 44 20.21 14.30 -3.25
N ASP A 45 18.97 13.99 -3.62
CA ASP A 45 17.76 14.77 -3.33
C ASP A 45 17.05 14.32 -2.04
N LYS A 46 17.64 13.35 -1.30
CA LYS A 46 17.08 12.75 -0.08
C LYS A 46 15.75 12.04 -0.28
N SER A 47 15.42 11.66 -1.50
CA SER A 47 14.24 10.84 -1.80
C SER A 47 14.38 9.45 -1.20
N ARG A 48 13.25 8.89 -0.78
CA ARG A 48 13.18 7.54 -0.20
C ARG A 48 13.45 6.47 -1.26
N VAL A 49 14.26 5.52 -0.89
CA VAL A 49 14.57 4.33 -1.71
C VAL A 49 14.30 3.08 -0.91
N PHE A 50 13.74 2.09 -1.55
CA PHE A 50 13.47 0.78 -0.96
C PHE A 50 14.48 -0.27 -1.45
N TYR A 51 14.80 -1.19 -0.54
CA TYR A 51 15.62 -2.37 -0.81
C TYR A 51 14.87 -3.60 -0.32
N VAL A 52 14.86 -4.64 -1.12
CA VAL A 52 14.34 -5.95 -0.74
C VAL A 52 15.49 -6.95 -0.83
N ASN A 53 15.73 -7.68 0.26
CA ASN A 53 16.84 -8.64 0.39
C ASN A 53 18.19 -8.05 -0.09
N GLY A 54 18.48 -6.80 0.34
CA GLY A 54 19.69 -6.07 -0.01
C GLY A 54 19.73 -5.49 -1.43
N LYS A 55 18.72 -5.73 -2.28
CA LYS A 55 18.69 -5.20 -3.66
C LYS A 55 17.76 -4.02 -3.77
N ARG A 56 18.27 -2.94 -4.38
CA ARG A 56 17.48 -1.74 -4.66
C ARG A 56 16.27 -2.09 -5.52
N LEU A 57 15.12 -1.58 -5.13
CA LEU A 57 13.86 -1.72 -5.84
C LEU A 57 13.41 -0.36 -6.38
N PHE A 58 13.17 -0.28 -7.68
CA PHE A 58 12.44 0.83 -8.25
C PHE A 58 10.94 0.57 -8.06
N ILE A 59 10.26 1.46 -7.33
CA ILE A 59 8.82 1.35 -7.08
C ILE A 59 8.07 1.82 -8.34
N ARG A 60 7.22 0.94 -8.83
CA ARG A 60 6.15 1.23 -9.79
C ARG A 60 4.85 0.92 -9.10
N GLY A 61 4.30 1.92 -8.45
CA GLY A 61 3.14 1.77 -7.61
C GLY A 61 1.86 2.26 -8.27
N THR A 62 0.75 1.94 -7.62
CA THR A 62 -0.54 2.56 -7.86
C THR A 62 -1.25 2.76 -6.53
N ASN A 63 -2.14 3.76 -6.48
CA ASN A 63 -3.00 3.97 -5.34
C ASN A 63 -4.16 2.97 -5.39
N TRP A 64 -4.42 2.32 -4.28
CA TRP A 64 -5.56 1.43 -4.09
C TRP A 64 -6.64 2.16 -3.30
N ILE A 65 -7.71 2.52 -3.98
CA ILE A 65 -8.86 3.19 -3.42
C ILE A 65 -9.97 2.13 -3.30
N PRO A 66 -10.57 1.94 -2.13
CA PRO A 66 -11.65 0.98 -2.00
C PRO A 66 -12.84 1.37 -2.87
N GLU A 67 -13.58 0.38 -3.29
CA GLU A 67 -14.81 0.57 -4.06
C GLU A 67 -15.82 1.39 -3.23
N ALA A 68 -16.47 2.38 -3.88
CA ALA A 68 -17.28 3.40 -3.19
C ALA A 68 -18.42 2.82 -2.34
N MET A 69 -18.99 1.68 -2.76
CA MET A 69 -20.05 1.01 -2.01
C MET A 69 -19.52 -0.04 -1.03
N LEU A 70 -18.20 -0.18 -0.91
CA LEU A 70 -17.51 -1.18 -0.10
C LEU A 70 -17.96 -2.62 -0.43
N ARG A 71 -18.35 -2.84 -1.67
CA ARG A 71 -18.80 -4.14 -2.20
C ARG A 71 -17.71 -4.71 -3.10
N THR A 72 -16.98 -5.66 -2.56
CA THR A 72 -15.98 -6.41 -3.33
C THR A 72 -16.34 -7.88 -3.34
N SER A 73 -15.87 -8.59 -4.36
CA SER A 73 -15.87 -10.05 -4.38
C SER A 73 -14.43 -10.56 -4.53
N ASP A 74 -14.21 -11.80 -4.17
CA ASP A 74 -12.90 -12.43 -4.32
C ASP A 74 -12.47 -12.48 -5.79
N GLU A 75 -13.41 -12.69 -6.72
CA GLU A 75 -13.15 -12.71 -8.16
C GLU A 75 -12.69 -11.33 -8.65
N ARG A 76 -13.36 -10.27 -8.21
CA ARG A 76 -12.98 -8.90 -8.56
C ARG A 76 -11.62 -8.54 -7.98
N THR A 77 -11.40 -8.81 -6.70
CA THR A 77 -10.11 -8.58 -6.04
C THR A 77 -8.97 -9.31 -6.77
N TYR A 78 -9.19 -10.58 -7.13
CA TYR A 78 -8.23 -11.35 -7.90
C TYR A 78 -7.94 -10.72 -9.27
N ALA A 79 -8.97 -10.31 -10.00
CA ALA A 79 -8.83 -9.70 -11.32
C ALA A 79 -8.03 -8.39 -11.25
N GLU A 80 -8.38 -7.49 -10.32
CA GLU A 80 -7.72 -6.20 -10.15
C GLU A 80 -6.25 -6.35 -9.76
N LEU A 81 -5.92 -7.24 -8.83
CA LEU A 81 -4.53 -7.53 -8.43
C LEU A 81 -3.73 -8.17 -9.55
N ARG A 82 -4.34 -9.08 -10.29
CA ARG A 82 -3.71 -9.70 -11.45
C ARG A 82 -3.40 -8.67 -12.55
N TYR A 83 -4.34 -7.78 -12.86
CA TYR A 83 -4.11 -6.69 -13.82
C TYR A 83 -3.03 -5.72 -13.33
N SER A 84 -3.04 -5.36 -12.05
CA SER A 84 -1.97 -4.55 -11.45
C SER A 84 -0.60 -5.18 -11.66
N ARG A 85 -0.46 -6.46 -11.36
CA ARG A 85 0.78 -7.20 -11.63
C ARG A 85 1.16 -7.21 -13.11
N GLN A 86 0.21 -7.48 -14.00
CA GLN A 86 0.45 -7.56 -15.44
C GLN A 86 0.85 -6.22 -16.05
N SER A 87 0.34 -5.11 -15.53
CA SER A 87 0.75 -3.75 -15.93
C SER A 87 2.13 -3.35 -15.41
N GLY A 88 2.76 -4.21 -14.61
CA GLY A 88 4.11 -4.00 -14.08
C GLY A 88 4.16 -3.26 -12.74
N VAL A 89 3.03 -3.09 -12.08
CA VAL A 89 2.94 -2.59 -10.70
C VAL A 89 3.63 -3.58 -9.76
N ASN A 90 4.41 -3.06 -8.82
CA ASN A 90 5.06 -3.85 -7.78
C ASN A 90 4.74 -3.39 -6.35
N LEU A 91 3.99 -2.30 -6.21
CA LEU A 91 3.55 -1.78 -4.91
C LEU A 91 2.14 -1.19 -5.03
N LEU A 92 1.30 -1.54 -4.07
CA LEU A 92 -0.04 -0.97 -3.88
C LEU A 92 -0.01 -0.08 -2.65
N ARG A 93 -0.38 1.19 -2.81
CA ARG A 93 -0.58 2.11 -1.70
C ARG A 93 -2.03 2.07 -1.26
N MET A 94 -2.24 1.52 -0.07
CA MET A 94 -3.56 1.52 0.58
C MET A 94 -3.82 2.92 1.12
N TRP A 95 -4.61 3.69 0.39
CA TRP A 95 -4.87 5.10 0.70
C TRP A 95 -5.55 5.29 2.06
N GLY A 96 -5.11 6.31 2.82
CA GLY A 96 -5.58 6.58 4.17
C GLY A 96 -7.05 6.96 4.31
N GLY A 97 -7.72 7.33 3.22
CA GLY A 97 -9.19 7.51 3.20
C GLY A 97 -9.97 6.22 2.99
N GLY A 98 -9.29 5.08 2.93
CA GLY A 98 -9.89 3.78 2.71
C GLY A 98 -10.02 2.93 3.98
N ILE A 99 -9.98 1.62 3.78
CA ILE A 99 -10.01 0.60 4.82
C ILE A 99 -8.84 -0.36 4.63
N ALA A 100 -8.53 -1.16 5.65
CA ALA A 100 -7.64 -2.29 5.48
C ALA A 100 -8.38 -3.43 4.76
N GLU A 101 -7.81 -3.89 3.67
CA GLU A 101 -8.38 -4.95 2.84
C GLU A 101 -8.47 -6.31 3.56
N SER A 102 -9.17 -7.25 2.95
CA SER A 102 -9.41 -8.59 3.47
C SER A 102 -8.12 -9.43 3.57
N ASP A 103 -8.17 -10.52 4.32
CA ASP A 103 -7.07 -11.49 4.38
C ASP A 103 -6.78 -12.10 3.00
N TYR A 104 -7.80 -12.30 2.19
CA TYR A 104 -7.66 -12.79 0.82
C TYR A 104 -6.85 -11.83 -0.07
N PHE A 105 -7.08 -10.52 0.07
CA PHE A 105 -6.27 -9.50 -0.62
C PHE A 105 -4.78 -9.64 -0.30
N PHE A 106 -4.44 -9.73 0.99
CA PHE A 106 -3.04 -9.86 1.41
C PHE A 106 -2.43 -11.20 0.98
N GLN A 107 -3.18 -12.30 1.05
CA GLN A 107 -2.74 -13.59 0.53
C GLN A 107 -2.42 -13.54 -0.96
N LEU A 108 -3.27 -12.89 -1.75
CA LEU A 108 -3.01 -12.68 -3.17
C LEU A 108 -1.79 -11.78 -3.43
N CYS A 109 -1.62 -10.72 -2.64
CA CYS A 109 -0.42 -9.88 -2.74
C CYS A 109 0.86 -10.69 -2.45
N ASP A 110 0.82 -11.60 -1.48
CA ASP A 110 1.93 -12.51 -1.17
C ASP A 110 2.25 -13.44 -2.36
N GLU A 111 1.22 -14.02 -2.97
CA GLU A 111 1.35 -14.93 -4.12
C GLU A 111 1.77 -14.23 -5.41
N LEU A 112 1.27 -13.03 -5.63
CA LEU A 112 1.52 -12.25 -6.83
C LEU A 112 2.81 -11.41 -6.75
N GLY A 113 3.39 -11.27 -5.57
CA GLY A 113 4.60 -10.48 -5.36
C GLY A 113 4.35 -8.97 -5.37
N LEU A 114 3.16 -8.55 -4.99
CA LEU A 114 2.80 -7.14 -4.87
C LEU A 114 3.10 -6.65 -3.46
N LEU A 115 3.94 -5.64 -3.34
CA LEU A 115 4.19 -4.98 -2.06
C LEU A 115 2.98 -4.14 -1.65
N VAL A 116 2.77 -4.01 -0.35
CA VAL A 116 1.70 -3.21 0.22
C VAL A 116 2.30 -2.13 1.12
N TRP A 117 1.95 -0.88 0.84
CA TRP A 117 2.13 0.28 1.69
C TRP A 117 0.78 0.53 2.38
N GLN A 118 0.70 0.33 3.68
CA GLN A 118 -0.55 0.46 4.43
C GLN A 118 -0.60 1.80 5.14
N GLU A 119 -1.56 2.63 4.78
CA GLU A 119 -1.90 3.83 5.54
C GLU A 119 -3.02 3.55 6.54
N PHE A 120 -3.03 4.34 7.63
CA PHE A 120 -4.10 4.32 8.61
C PHE A 120 -5.03 5.51 8.37
N TRP A 121 -6.25 5.42 8.86
CA TRP A 121 -7.46 6.09 8.39
C TRP A 121 -7.56 7.58 8.80
N MET A 122 -6.55 8.35 8.45
CA MET A 122 -6.55 9.81 8.57
C MET A 122 -6.21 10.42 7.22
N THR A 123 -6.91 11.50 6.86
CA THR A 123 -6.68 12.25 5.62
C THR A 123 -6.46 13.73 5.91
N GLY A 124 -6.05 14.52 4.91
CA GLY A 124 -5.82 15.95 5.04
C GLY A 124 -7.00 16.72 5.65
N ASP A 125 -8.21 16.25 5.40
CA ASP A 125 -9.44 16.84 5.92
C ASP A 125 -9.77 16.43 7.37
N THR A 126 -9.14 15.37 7.86
CA THR A 126 -9.42 14.78 9.17
C THR A 126 -8.15 14.74 10.01
N ARG A 127 -8.02 15.67 10.94
CA ARG A 127 -6.81 15.79 11.78
C ARG A 127 -6.85 14.96 13.05
N HIS A 128 -8.04 14.57 13.50
CA HIS A 128 -8.22 13.79 14.72
C HIS A 128 -9.33 12.77 14.50
N PRO A 129 -9.17 11.53 15.00
CA PRO A 129 -10.26 10.56 14.99
C PRO A 129 -11.36 11.03 15.93
N HIS A 130 -12.60 10.72 15.60
CA HIS A 130 -13.76 11.02 16.46
C HIS A 130 -13.60 10.37 17.84
N ASP A 131 -13.12 9.14 17.88
CA ASP A 131 -12.77 8.40 19.10
C ASP A 131 -11.38 7.79 18.95
N LYS A 132 -10.43 8.33 19.70
CA LYS A 132 -9.04 7.87 19.67
C LYS A 132 -8.88 6.43 20.17
N ALA A 133 -9.65 6.01 21.16
CA ALA A 133 -9.52 4.66 21.71
C ALA A 133 -9.99 3.62 20.68
N VAL A 134 -11.11 3.88 20.03
CA VAL A 134 -11.59 3.04 18.91
C VAL A 134 -10.61 3.02 17.75
N TYR A 135 -10.07 4.19 17.35
CA TYR A 135 -9.05 4.27 16.30
C TYR A 135 -7.83 3.39 16.64
N MET A 136 -7.25 3.56 17.84
CA MET A 136 -6.07 2.79 18.26
C MET A 136 -6.34 1.29 18.34
N SER A 137 -7.54 0.89 18.79
CA SER A 137 -7.97 -0.51 18.81
C SER A 137 -8.07 -1.09 17.38
N ASN A 138 -8.59 -0.31 16.43
CA ASN A 138 -8.65 -0.72 15.03
C ASN A 138 -7.26 -0.84 14.41
N VAL A 139 -6.34 0.09 14.70
CA VAL A 139 -4.93 -0.01 14.26
C VAL A 139 -4.31 -1.28 14.82
N GLU A 140 -4.47 -1.53 16.13
CA GLU A 140 -3.93 -2.74 16.78
C GLU A 140 -4.46 -4.02 16.15
N SER A 141 -5.76 -4.13 15.96
CA SER A 141 -6.42 -5.29 15.34
C SER A 141 -5.92 -5.52 13.91
N THR A 142 -5.85 -4.45 13.12
CA THR A 142 -5.36 -4.51 11.74
C THR A 142 -3.92 -4.95 11.67
N VAL A 143 -3.02 -4.35 12.46
CA VAL A 143 -1.60 -4.72 12.46
C VAL A 143 -1.41 -6.18 12.86
N LYS A 144 -2.09 -6.66 13.90
CA LYS A 144 -2.03 -8.06 14.31
C LYS A 144 -2.45 -9.02 13.19
N ARG A 145 -3.43 -8.63 12.39
CA ARG A 145 -3.92 -9.43 11.27
C ARG A 145 -2.93 -9.47 10.10
N ILE A 146 -2.36 -8.29 9.72
CA ILE A 146 -1.60 -8.18 8.47
C ILE A 146 -0.08 -8.31 8.62
N ARG A 147 0.48 -8.16 9.82
CA ARG A 147 1.93 -8.08 10.05
C ARG A 147 2.74 -9.29 9.59
N ASN A 148 2.12 -10.46 9.44
CA ASN A 148 2.81 -11.69 9.02
C ASN A 148 2.90 -11.86 7.50
N HIS A 149 2.23 -11.00 6.72
CA HIS A 149 2.28 -11.04 5.26
C HIS A 149 3.63 -10.53 4.73
N PRO A 150 4.36 -11.29 3.92
CA PRO A 150 5.62 -10.82 3.33
C PRO A 150 5.42 -9.66 2.35
N SER A 151 4.25 -9.53 1.74
CA SER A 151 3.87 -8.42 0.88
C SER A 151 3.81 -7.09 1.61
N LEU A 152 3.43 -7.07 2.87
CA LEU A 152 3.36 -5.85 3.66
C LEU A 152 4.77 -5.25 3.84
N ALA A 153 5.00 -4.10 3.22
CA ALA A 153 6.32 -3.47 3.13
C ALA A 153 6.52 -2.33 4.15
N TYR A 154 5.50 -1.52 4.35
CA TYR A 154 5.66 -0.23 5.02
C TYR A 154 4.36 0.23 5.66
N TYR A 155 4.47 0.91 6.80
CA TYR A 155 3.35 1.55 7.46
C TYR A 155 3.42 3.06 7.30
N VAL A 156 2.27 3.70 7.15
CA VAL A 156 2.15 5.16 7.11
C VAL A 156 0.97 5.58 7.96
N ALA A 157 1.14 6.60 8.80
CA ALA A 157 0.11 6.95 9.77
C ALA A 157 -1.10 7.65 9.14
N SER A 158 -0.91 8.33 8.00
CA SER A 158 -2.00 9.11 7.42
C SER A 158 -1.73 9.49 5.96
N ASN A 159 -2.79 9.82 5.23
CA ASN A 159 -2.70 10.53 3.97
C ASN A 159 -2.74 12.05 4.22
N GLU A 160 -1.66 12.76 3.88
CA GLU A 160 -1.59 14.25 3.93
C GLU A 160 -2.07 14.88 5.26
N SER A 161 -1.95 14.16 6.36
CA SER A 161 -2.44 14.58 7.67
C SER A 161 -1.38 14.35 8.74
N THR A 162 -1.75 14.56 9.98
CA THR A 162 -0.91 14.22 11.12
C THR A 162 -1.15 12.80 11.60
N GLU A 163 -0.15 12.20 12.21
CA GLU A 163 -0.33 10.95 12.92
C GLU A 163 -1.25 11.12 14.13
N VAL A 164 -1.95 10.08 14.50
CA VAL A 164 -2.61 10.00 15.80
C VAL A 164 -1.55 9.62 16.84
N THR A 165 -1.36 10.48 17.84
CA THR A 165 -0.36 10.29 18.91
C THR A 165 -0.47 8.91 19.54
N GLY A 166 0.64 8.19 19.58
CA GLY A 166 0.74 6.82 20.09
C GLY A 166 0.75 5.76 18.99
N THR A 167 0.47 6.12 17.73
CA THR A 167 0.52 5.17 16.61
C THR A 167 1.93 4.60 16.38
N PRO A 168 3.02 5.41 16.35
CA PRO A 168 4.37 4.88 16.16
C PRO A 168 4.77 3.88 17.24
N GLU A 169 4.49 4.17 18.50
CA GLU A 169 4.79 3.30 19.63
C GLU A 169 4.02 1.99 19.55
N LEU A 170 2.74 2.06 19.16
CA LEU A 170 1.91 0.87 18.97
C LEU A 170 2.44 -0.01 17.85
N LEU A 171 2.78 0.58 16.71
CA LEU A 171 3.34 -0.15 15.56
C LEU A 171 4.66 -0.82 15.92
N ASN A 172 5.55 -0.11 16.58
CA ASN A 172 6.83 -0.66 17.03
C ASN A 172 6.65 -1.81 18.03
N LYS A 173 5.69 -1.71 18.94
CA LYS A 173 5.35 -2.76 19.89
C LYS A 173 4.78 -4.01 19.21
N LEU A 174 3.94 -3.83 18.19
CA LEU A 174 3.21 -4.93 17.55
C LEU A 174 4.01 -5.63 16.45
N ASP A 175 4.82 -4.90 15.73
CA ASP A 175 5.62 -5.43 14.61
C ASP A 175 7.13 -5.13 14.79
N GLY A 176 7.54 -3.87 14.84
CA GLY A 176 8.94 -3.48 15.03
C GLY A 176 9.90 -3.85 13.90
N THR A 177 9.43 -4.54 12.86
CA THR A 177 10.28 -5.03 11.75
C THR A 177 10.12 -4.23 10.47
N ARG A 178 9.07 -3.43 10.37
CA ARG A 178 8.75 -2.62 9.19
C ARG A 178 9.03 -1.15 9.44
N GLY A 179 9.42 -0.47 8.37
CA GLY A 179 9.52 0.99 8.38
C GLY A 179 8.17 1.64 8.61
N PHE A 180 8.22 2.83 9.17
CA PHE A 180 7.06 3.66 9.47
C PHE A 180 7.34 5.10 9.02
N GLN A 181 6.30 5.80 8.63
CA GLN A 181 6.32 7.19 8.21
C GLN A 181 5.08 7.91 8.76
N MET A 182 5.26 9.16 9.17
CA MET A 182 4.21 9.91 9.88
C MET A 182 3.03 10.31 8.98
N GLN A 183 3.28 10.53 7.69
CA GLN A 183 2.24 10.80 6.70
C GLN A 183 2.78 10.54 5.28
N SER A 184 1.89 10.49 4.29
CA SER A 184 2.23 10.07 2.93
C SER A 184 3.29 10.92 2.25
N GLU A 185 3.37 12.20 2.55
CA GLU A 185 4.20 13.21 1.88
C GLU A 185 5.34 13.74 2.74
N CYS A 186 6.04 12.89 3.45
CA CYS A 186 7.15 13.28 4.29
C CYS A 186 8.34 12.34 4.15
N GLU A 187 9.43 12.64 4.79
CA GLU A 187 10.60 11.78 4.92
C GLU A 187 11.16 11.24 3.60
N GLY A 188 11.24 12.10 2.59
CA GLY A 188 11.79 11.76 1.28
C GLY A 188 10.76 11.17 0.30
N VAL A 189 9.50 11.26 0.66
CA VAL A 189 8.36 11.11 -0.23
C VAL A 189 7.81 12.50 -0.49
N HIS A 190 7.67 12.85 -1.75
CA HIS A 190 7.28 14.20 -2.17
C HIS A 190 5.77 14.30 -2.36
N ASP A 191 5.27 15.51 -2.39
CA ASP A 191 3.83 15.80 -2.59
C ASP A 191 3.23 15.07 -3.79
N GLY A 192 1.99 14.64 -3.63
CA GLY A 192 1.15 14.16 -4.71
C GLY A 192 0.82 15.30 -5.68
N SER A 193 1.35 15.27 -6.89
CA SER A 193 1.10 16.32 -7.91
C SER A 193 1.95 16.05 -9.16
N PRO A 194 1.54 16.55 -10.33
CA PRO A 194 0.27 17.22 -10.64
C PRO A 194 -0.86 16.23 -10.97
N TYR A 195 -2.10 16.65 -10.68
CA TYR A 195 -3.33 15.91 -11.07
C TYR A 195 -3.97 16.50 -12.33
N LYS A 196 -3.18 16.78 -13.33
CA LYS A 196 -3.67 17.33 -14.61
C LYS A 196 -2.90 16.71 -15.75
N GLN A 197 -3.52 16.66 -16.90
CA GLN A 197 -2.86 16.25 -18.12
C GLN A 197 -1.79 17.26 -18.50
N VAL A 198 -0.57 16.78 -18.64
CA VAL A 198 0.56 17.55 -19.14
C VAL A 198 1.30 16.71 -20.18
N ASN A 199 2.00 17.36 -21.08
CA ASN A 199 2.86 16.63 -22.00
C ASN A 199 3.86 15.78 -21.19
N PRO A 200 4.04 14.48 -21.49
CA PRO A 200 4.96 13.63 -20.76
C PRO A 200 6.39 14.17 -20.64
N MET A 201 6.86 14.90 -21.64
CA MET A 201 8.18 15.55 -21.59
C MET A 201 8.30 16.58 -20.47
N GLN A 202 7.22 17.24 -20.09
CA GLN A 202 7.23 18.21 -18.98
C GLN A 202 7.59 17.57 -17.64
N HIS A 203 7.30 16.29 -17.47
CA HIS A 203 7.69 15.53 -16.28
C HIS A 203 9.19 15.33 -16.22
N TYR A 204 9.83 15.01 -17.36
CA TYR A 204 11.27 14.85 -17.45
C TYR A 204 12.04 16.19 -17.39
N GLU A 205 11.41 17.26 -17.86
CA GLU A 205 11.99 18.62 -17.88
C GLU A 205 11.69 19.40 -16.60
N ASN A 206 11.02 18.81 -15.62
CA ASN A 206 10.63 19.48 -14.37
C ASN A 206 9.70 20.68 -14.53
N THR A 207 8.94 20.75 -15.60
CA THR A 207 8.02 21.86 -15.87
C THR A 207 6.57 21.53 -15.52
N ALA A 208 6.28 20.30 -15.15
CA ALA A 208 4.92 19.83 -14.84
C ALA A 208 4.49 20.16 -13.41
N SER A 209 5.42 20.25 -12.47
CA SER A 209 5.11 20.52 -11.07
C SER A 209 4.73 21.98 -10.84
N PRO A 210 3.61 22.28 -10.17
CA PRO A 210 3.25 23.64 -9.80
C PRO A 210 4.17 24.23 -8.73
N ARG A 211 4.99 23.42 -8.05
CA ARG A 211 5.90 23.83 -6.97
C ARG A 211 7.35 24.00 -7.43
N GLY A 212 7.59 23.98 -8.72
CA GLY A 212 8.92 24.25 -9.29
C GLY A 212 9.57 23.06 -9.99
N SER A 213 10.78 23.26 -10.40
CA SER A 213 11.54 22.47 -11.34
C SER A 213 12.18 21.21 -10.75
N ARG A 214 11.43 20.27 -10.17
CA ARG A 214 12.00 19.01 -9.66
C ARG A 214 11.26 17.80 -10.19
N VAL A 215 12.00 16.87 -10.77
CA VAL A 215 11.55 15.49 -10.86
C VAL A 215 11.70 14.89 -9.46
N ASP A 216 10.60 14.53 -8.84
CA ASP A 216 10.63 13.97 -7.51
C ASP A 216 11.14 12.53 -7.57
N GLY A 217 12.06 12.19 -6.69
CA GLY A 217 12.63 10.84 -6.65
C GLY A 217 11.66 9.78 -6.17
N PHE A 218 10.68 10.16 -5.35
CA PHE A 218 9.56 9.32 -4.95
C PHE A 218 8.32 10.20 -4.75
N ASN A 219 7.29 9.93 -5.52
CA ASN A 219 6.01 10.61 -5.46
C ASN A 219 4.91 9.58 -5.08
N PRO A 220 4.13 9.77 -4.01
CA PRO A 220 3.13 8.82 -3.57
C PRO A 220 1.85 8.86 -4.39
N GLU A 221 1.60 10.00 -5.06
CA GLU A 221 0.39 10.26 -5.84
C GLU A 221 0.74 11.02 -7.11
N TYR A 222 0.48 10.37 -8.22
CA TYR A 222 0.78 10.90 -9.52
C TYR A 222 -0.26 10.45 -10.53
N GLY A 223 -0.88 11.38 -11.21
CA GLY A 223 -1.89 10.99 -12.19
C GLY A 223 -2.56 12.17 -12.86
N ALA A 224 -3.43 11.85 -13.79
CA ALA A 224 -4.31 12.79 -14.44
C ALA A 224 -5.75 12.23 -14.43
N PRO A 225 -6.76 13.09 -14.43
CA PRO A 225 -8.12 12.65 -14.67
C PRO A 225 -8.19 11.86 -15.99
N THR A 226 -8.72 10.65 -15.93
CA THR A 226 -8.92 9.80 -17.09
C THR A 226 -10.40 9.48 -17.25
N LEU A 227 -10.85 9.44 -18.48
CA LEU A 227 -12.19 8.96 -18.79
C LEU A 227 -12.15 7.45 -19.02
N PRO A 228 -13.20 6.72 -18.65
CA PRO A 228 -13.39 5.36 -19.10
C PRO A 228 -13.41 5.24 -20.63
N THR A 229 -13.34 4.02 -21.13
CA THR A 229 -13.51 3.79 -22.58
C THR A 229 -14.92 4.18 -23.03
N VAL A 230 -15.07 4.49 -24.31
CA VAL A 230 -16.38 4.87 -24.88
C VAL A 230 -17.43 3.78 -24.65
N GLU A 231 -17.02 2.51 -24.71
CA GLU A 231 -17.90 1.38 -24.44
C GLU A 231 -18.46 1.44 -23.02
N ILE A 232 -17.62 1.68 -22.03
CA ILE A 232 -18.04 1.79 -20.63
C ILE A 232 -18.92 3.03 -20.42
N LEU A 233 -18.57 4.16 -21.06
CA LEU A 233 -19.39 5.36 -20.97
C LEU A 233 -20.80 5.12 -21.50
N ARG A 234 -20.94 4.39 -22.62
CA ARG A 234 -22.26 4.02 -23.19
C ARG A 234 -23.06 3.06 -22.30
N GLU A 235 -22.40 2.28 -21.44
CA GLU A 235 -23.09 1.44 -20.46
C GLU A 235 -23.56 2.23 -19.21
N MET A 236 -22.94 3.37 -18.94
CA MET A 236 -23.17 4.16 -17.73
C MET A 236 -24.05 5.39 -17.96
N MET A 237 -24.14 5.88 -19.19
CA MET A 237 -24.76 7.16 -19.53
C MET A 237 -25.77 7.00 -20.67
N ASP A 238 -26.81 7.82 -20.65
CA ASP A 238 -27.72 7.92 -21.79
C ASP A 238 -27.02 8.55 -23.00
N GLU A 239 -27.42 8.14 -24.22
CA GLU A 239 -26.82 8.65 -25.49
C GLU A 239 -26.84 10.18 -25.59
N LYS A 240 -27.82 10.84 -24.97
CA LYS A 240 -27.93 12.33 -24.93
C LYS A 240 -26.90 13.02 -24.04
N ASP A 241 -26.24 12.26 -23.17
CA ASP A 241 -25.28 12.74 -22.17
C ASP A 241 -23.82 12.41 -22.57
N LEU A 242 -23.65 11.70 -23.69
CA LEU A 242 -22.37 11.38 -24.33
C LEU A 242 -21.99 12.49 -25.34
#